data_8911f08d68974811b3f2028f45c901c6
#
_entry.id   8911f08d68974811b3f2028f45c901c6
#
_cell.length_a   1.000
_cell.length_b   1.000
_cell.length_c   1.000
_cell.angle_alpha   90.00
_cell.angle_beta   90.00
_cell.angle_gamma   90.00
#
_symmetry.space_group_name_H-M   'P 1'
#
loop_
_entity.id
_entity.type
_entity.pdbx_description
1 polymer ?
#
loop_
_entity_poly.entity_id
_entity_poly.type
_entity_poly.pdbx_seq_one_letter_code
_entity_poly.pdbx_strand_id
1 'polypeptide(L)'
;MLKPLWRWLLLGSFSLYFSPSLAYYNLDAALGMNTNEVMESDSSVPFIDLFRAALPFDDARPWLTKGDIVYDADGWPQDLRGGQAGSRFLSNLPANTVPDGLYTVLYDGEGEIRYANDASLLKREAGRDTIQITAGADKQLNATLLIVKSTPNNYLRNIRILPPGGICADNPFKRVASESECSANHYRAFNEYYAKILFNPDYLNFMKSFKAIRFMNMSGITQNNMTSWQQRPSLSQATWGGKEGKRGVPLEIMVELANRLNANPWFCMPHAANDDFVKQYARYVKQHLHNDLIPYIEYSNETWNTLFLQGNYVREQGLKLGLDTNVNRAGYRYYAQRSVEIFNIWQSVFGNKNRIKRILAGWTVAPQISEIILSQDEAYKSADAFAIGPYFFGGHNEVRGVKTLDEVFNLLTDSQYRYSLPKVLDYIKAQKVITDKYGVQLMAYEGGQGLVDFKTTSHEQMPNPLLYAANRDARIAELYAEFLNGWKQAGGGLFMHYTSPRTYQKYGSWGTKEYVTQPLADAPKYQAILNFMQGNPCWWEHCSSDSYVDYNDFWKH
;
A
#
# COMPACT_ATOMS: atom_id res chain seq x y z
N MET A 1 64.40 -1.91 53.86
CA MET A 1 63.17 -1.30 54.30
C MET A 1 62.56 -0.55 53.07
N LEU A 2 61.70 -1.21 52.35
CA LEU A 2 61.00 -0.64 51.18
C LEU A 2 59.49 -0.69 51.47
N LYS A 3 58.82 0.48 51.50
CA LYS A 3 57.39 0.61 51.66
C LYS A 3 56.73 0.50 50.29
N PRO A 4 55.60 -0.22 50.12
CA PRO A 4 54.85 -0.22 48.86
C PRO A 4 53.87 0.93 48.82
N LEU A 5 53.87 1.69 47.67
CA LEU A 5 52.86 2.66 47.27
C LEU A 5 51.62 1.96 46.77
N TRP A 6 50.49 2.15 47.44
CA TRP A 6 49.17 1.79 46.96
C TRP A 6 48.65 2.86 45.98
N ARG A 7 48.48 2.50 44.71
CA ARG A 7 47.74 3.31 43.72
C ARG A 7 46.25 2.92 43.78
N TRP A 8 45.43 3.85 44.16
CA TRP A 8 43.98 3.76 44.02
C TRP A 8 43.61 3.93 42.54
N LEU A 9 43.08 2.89 41.88
CA LEU A 9 42.38 2.97 40.60
C LEU A 9 40.91 3.36 40.90
N LEU A 10 40.58 4.61 40.60
CA LEU A 10 39.19 5.06 40.48
C LEU A 10 38.59 4.46 39.20
N LEU A 11 37.82 3.40 39.33
CA LEU A 11 36.91 2.92 38.31
C LEU A 11 35.74 3.94 38.17
N GLY A 12 35.88 4.89 37.27
CA GLY A 12 34.79 5.70 36.80
C GLY A 12 33.80 4.81 36.05
N SER A 13 32.66 4.48 36.66
CA SER A 13 31.52 3.91 35.97
C SER A 13 30.96 4.95 35.00
N PHE A 14 31.38 4.85 33.74
CA PHE A 14 30.68 5.49 32.63
C PHE A 14 29.31 4.80 32.48
N SER A 15 28.29 5.37 33.12
CA SER A 15 26.92 5.09 32.77
C SER A 15 26.70 5.62 31.35
N LEU A 16 26.75 4.74 30.38
CA LEU A 16 26.24 4.99 29.05
C LEU A 16 24.73 5.25 29.22
N TYR A 17 24.36 6.50 29.33
CA TYR A 17 22.98 6.92 29.06
C TYR A 17 22.71 6.57 27.60
N PHE A 18 22.13 5.40 27.37
CA PHE A 18 21.43 5.14 26.14
C PHE A 18 20.27 6.13 26.09
N SER A 19 20.43 7.22 25.35
CA SER A 19 19.29 8.01 24.90
C SER A 19 18.35 7.04 24.18
N PRO A 20 17.03 7.04 24.50
CA PRO A 20 16.12 6.15 23.81
C PRO A 20 16.10 6.49 22.32
N SER A 21 16.76 5.67 21.60
CA SER A 21 16.63 5.23 20.22
C SER A 21 15.98 6.19 19.25
N LEU A 22 16.77 6.89 18.52
CA LEU A 22 16.51 7.15 17.10
C LEU A 22 16.45 5.78 16.42
N ALA A 23 15.26 5.29 16.12
CA ALA A 23 15.11 3.96 15.55
C ALA A 23 15.28 4.03 14.04
N TYR A 24 16.42 3.61 13.56
CA TYR A 24 16.78 3.47 12.15
C TYR A 24 16.19 2.16 11.60
N TYR A 25 14.96 2.20 11.05
CA TYR A 25 14.28 0.97 10.64
C TYR A 25 14.61 0.55 9.20
N ASN A 26 14.91 1.47 8.30
CA ASN A 26 15.04 1.20 6.86
C ASN A 26 16.25 1.85 6.17
N LEU A 27 17.25 2.30 6.91
CA LEU A 27 18.41 2.99 6.33
C LEU A 27 19.15 2.13 5.29
N ASP A 28 19.36 0.86 5.62
CA ASP A 28 20.01 -0.12 4.75
C ASP A 28 19.01 -1.11 4.13
N ALA A 29 17.71 -0.79 4.15
CA ALA A 29 16.72 -1.64 3.52
C ALA A 29 16.80 -1.55 2.01
N ALA A 30 16.72 -2.70 1.33
CA ALA A 30 16.86 -2.78 -0.11
C ALA A 30 15.54 -3.11 -0.83
N LEU A 31 14.49 -3.42 -0.08
CA LEU A 31 13.18 -3.82 -0.60
C LEU A 31 12.11 -2.76 -0.31
N GLY A 32 11.08 -2.77 -1.12
CA GLY A 32 9.89 -1.93 -0.95
C GLY A 32 8.61 -2.75 -0.85
N MET A 33 7.49 -2.06 -0.60
CA MET A 33 6.18 -2.66 -0.42
C MET A 33 5.11 -1.88 -1.19
N ASN A 34 4.22 -2.59 -1.90
CA ASN A 34 2.99 -2.01 -2.44
C ASN A 34 1.93 -1.88 -1.34
N THR A 35 1.18 -0.79 -1.37
CA THR A 35 -0.02 -0.61 -0.54
C THR A 35 -1.21 -1.33 -1.14
N ASN A 36 -2.25 -1.61 -0.33
CA ASN A 36 -3.54 -2.08 -0.83
C ASN A 36 -4.44 -0.93 -1.29
N GLU A 37 -5.55 -1.28 -1.96
CA GLU A 37 -6.72 -0.41 -2.05
C GLU A 37 -7.25 -0.16 -0.64
N VAL A 38 -7.64 1.08 -0.37
CA VAL A 38 -8.31 1.41 0.89
C VAL A 38 -9.79 1.09 0.77
N MET A 39 -10.26 0.13 1.56
CA MET A 39 -11.66 -0.31 1.58
C MET A 39 -11.99 -0.96 2.93
N GLU A 40 -13.27 -1.15 3.19
CA GLU A 40 -13.77 -1.71 4.46
C GLU A 40 -13.34 -3.16 4.73
N SER A 41 -12.85 -3.84 3.69
CA SER A 41 -12.29 -5.21 3.76
C SER A 41 -10.76 -5.24 3.67
N ASP A 42 -10.09 -4.09 3.74
CA ASP A 42 -8.63 -4.03 3.75
C ASP A 42 -8.08 -4.44 5.12
N SER A 43 -7.50 -5.64 5.19
CA SER A 43 -6.93 -6.20 6.42
C SER A 43 -5.58 -5.59 6.82
N SER A 44 -5.04 -4.66 6.05
CA SER A 44 -3.88 -3.84 6.45
C SER A 44 -4.26 -2.70 7.40
N VAL A 45 -5.52 -2.27 7.38
CA VAL A 45 -6.08 -1.22 8.26
C VAL A 45 -5.12 -0.03 8.42
N PRO A 46 -4.85 0.76 7.37
CA PRO A 46 -3.79 1.76 7.42
C PRO A 46 -4.08 2.95 8.35
N PHE A 47 -5.36 3.22 8.68
CA PHE A 47 -5.78 4.38 9.46
C PHE A 47 -6.34 3.99 10.83
N ILE A 48 -6.15 4.86 11.84
CA ILE A 48 -6.83 4.69 13.14
C ILE A 48 -8.32 5.04 13.04
N ASP A 49 -8.70 6.00 12.19
CA ASP A 49 -10.09 6.30 11.89
C ASP A 49 -10.62 5.28 10.87
N LEU A 50 -11.33 4.27 11.34
CA LEU A 50 -11.87 3.19 10.51
C LEU A 50 -12.85 3.71 9.45
N PHE A 51 -13.51 4.86 9.69
CA PHE A 51 -14.45 5.41 8.73
C PHE A 51 -13.78 5.92 7.44
N ARG A 52 -12.47 6.20 7.47
CA ARG A 52 -11.71 6.58 6.27
C ARG A 52 -11.67 5.49 5.21
N ALA A 53 -11.71 4.22 5.62
CA ALA A 53 -11.76 3.06 4.72
C ALA A 53 -13.19 2.56 4.45
N ALA A 54 -14.21 3.18 5.03
CA ALA A 54 -15.58 2.72 4.93
C ALA A 54 -16.13 2.78 3.49
N LEU A 55 -17.10 1.92 3.19
CA LEU A 55 -17.84 1.91 1.94
C LEU A 55 -18.60 3.24 1.78
N PRO A 56 -18.46 3.98 0.67
CA PRO A 56 -19.20 5.21 0.45
C PRO A 56 -20.72 5.01 0.52
N PHE A 57 -21.44 5.98 1.08
CA PHE A 57 -22.89 5.90 1.23
C PHE A 57 -23.63 5.71 -0.10
N ASP A 58 -23.17 6.32 -1.18
CA ASP A 58 -23.73 6.18 -2.52
C ASP A 58 -23.44 4.82 -3.17
N ASP A 59 -22.26 4.23 -2.89
CA ASP A 59 -21.89 2.89 -3.37
C ASP A 59 -22.59 1.75 -2.56
N ALA A 60 -23.11 2.06 -1.36
CA ALA A 60 -23.81 1.11 -0.49
C ALA A 60 -25.26 0.79 -0.90
N ARG A 61 -25.73 1.26 -2.05
CA ARG A 61 -27.04 0.94 -2.63
C ARG A 61 -27.06 -0.47 -3.25
N PRO A 62 -28.18 -1.17 -3.26
CA PRO A 62 -29.45 -0.86 -2.57
C PRO A 62 -29.52 -1.43 -1.14
N TRP A 63 -28.44 -2.05 -0.67
CA TRP A 63 -28.47 -2.90 0.55
C TRP A 63 -28.55 -2.09 1.84
N LEU A 64 -27.70 -1.08 2.00
CA LEU A 64 -27.60 -0.26 3.21
C LEU A 64 -28.21 1.13 3.01
N THR A 65 -27.97 1.75 1.86
CA THR A 65 -28.54 3.05 1.51
C THR A 65 -29.82 2.88 0.69
N LYS A 66 -30.92 3.47 1.16
CA LYS A 66 -32.27 3.38 0.60
C LYS A 66 -32.88 4.77 0.49
N GLY A 67 -33.68 5.00 -0.58
CA GLY A 67 -34.33 6.27 -0.83
C GLY A 67 -33.52 7.19 -1.74
N ASP A 68 -34.05 8.39 -1.96
CA ASP A 68 -33.48 9.39 -2.86
C ASP A 68 -32.63 10.41 -2.07
N ILE A 69 -31.48 9.95 -1.60
CA ILE A 69 -30.58 10.70 -0.73
C ILE A 69 -29.91 11.83 -1.49
N VAL A 70 -29.87 13.04 -0.89
CA VAL A 70 -29.06 14.15 -1.36
C VAL A 70 -27.74 14.15 -0.61
N TYR A 71 -26.64 14.21 -1.35
CA TYR A 71 -25.28 14.27 -0.79
C TYR A 71 -24.70 15.67 -0.95
N ASP A 72 -23.84 16.07 -0.02
CA ASP A 72 -22.96 17.23 -0.22
C ASP A 72 -21.79 16.91 -1.16
N ALA A 73 -20.94 17.90 -1.43
CA ALA A 73 -19.79 17.75 -2.32
C ALA A 73 -18.75 16.74 -1.81
N ASP A 74 -18.71 16.47 -0.51
CA ASP A 74 -17.78 15.55 0.14
C ASP A 74 -18.35 14.12 0.30
N GLY A 75 -19.63 13.92 -0.11
CA GLY A 75 -20.29 12.61 -0.06
C GLY A 75 -21.03 12.32 1.24
N TRP A 76 -21.22 13.31 2.12
CA TRP A 76 -22.05 13.15 3.31
C TRP A 76 -23.54 13.23 2.96
N PRO A 77 -24.40 12.38 3.57
CA PRO A 77 -25.85 12.43 3.37
C PRO A 77 -26.46 13.71 3.97
N GLN A 78 -26.66 14.74 3.14
CA GLN A 78 -27.18 16.04 3.54
C GLN A 78 -28.68 16.01 3.84
N ASP A 79 -29.46 15.31 3.00
CA ASP A 79 -30.90 15.14 3.18
C ASP A 79 -31.31 13.71 2.84
N LEU A 80 -31.87 13.01 3.81
CA LEU A 80 -32.31 11.62 3.66
C LEU A 80 -33.63 11.47 2.90
N ARG A 81 -34.43 12.52 2.76
CA ARG A 81 -35.75 12.52 2.09
C ARG A 81 -36.65 11.35 2.52
N GLY A 82 -36.62 11.00 3.82
CA GLY A 82 -37.37 9.87 4.37
C GLY A 82 -36.73 8.49 4.16
N GLY A 83 -35.56 8.44 3.54
CA GLY A 83 -34.75 7.24 3.39
C GLY A 83 -33.76 7.00 4.54
N GLN A 84 -32.74 6.22 4.28
CA GLN A 84 -31.59 6.01 5.15
C GLN A 84 -30.29 5.96 4.36
N ALA A 85 -29.19 6.37 4.95
CA ALA A 85 -27.86 6.23 4.37
C ALA A 85 -27.01 5.28 5.21
N GLY A 86 -26.47 4.24 4.60
CA GLY A 86 -25.67 3.23 5.28
C GLY A 86 -24.25 3.10 4.73
N SER A 87 -23.34 2.65 5.59
CA SER A 87 -21.96 2.36 5.23
C SER A 87 -21.47 1.17 6.05
N ARG A 88 -20.73 0.25 5.42
CA ARG A 88 -19.89 -0.71 6.14
C ARG A 88 -18.53 -0.08 6.38
N PHE A 89 -18.00 -0.22 7.59
CA PHE A 89 -16.66 0.23 7.92
C PHE A 89 -15.71 -0.90 8.30
N LEU A 90 -16.23 -2.13 8.53
CA LEU A 90 -15.48 -3.39 8.57
C LEU A 90 -16.26 -4.45 7.79
N SER A 91 -15.60 -5.25 6.96
CA SER A 91 -16.23 -6.30 6.17
C SER A 91 -15.31 -7.51 6.02
N ASN A 92 -15.76 -8.66 6.54
CA ASN A 92 -15.06 -9.95 6.44
C ASN A 92 -13.57 -9.90 6.85
N LEU A 93 -13.23 -9.08 7.82
CA LEU A 93 -11.88 -9.05 8.37
C LEU A 93 -11.68 -10.18 9.38
N PRO A 94 -10.53 -10.86 9.42
CA PRO A 94 -10.22 -11.81 10.48
C PRO A 94 -10.33 -11.17 11.87
N ALA A 95 -10.84 -11.92 12.86
CA ALA A 95 -10.79 -11.51 14.25
C ALA A 95 -9.35 -11.08 14.61
N ASN A 96 -9.21 -10.12 15.52
CA ASN A 96 -7.94 -9.50 15.92
C ASN A 96 -7.27 -8.58 14.87
N THR A 97 -7.82 -8.41 13.66
CA THR A 97 -7.30 -7.40 12.70
C THR A 97 -7.33 -6.00 13.31
N VAL A 98 -8.37 -5.71 14.08
CA VAL A 98 -8.47 -4.53 14.96
C VAL A 98 -8.80 -5.00 16.38
N PRO A 99 -8.48 -4.24 17.44
CA PRO A 99 -8.73 -4.67 18.80
C PRO A 99 -10.23 -4.75 19.08
N ASP A 100 -10.67 -5.79 19.79
CA ASP A 100 -11.99 -5.82 20.41
C ASP A 100 -12.07 -4.75 21.50
N GLY A 101 -13.23 -4.13 21.69
CA GLY A 101 -13.41 -3.18 22.79
C GLY A 101 -14.32 -1.99 22.49
N LEU A 102 -14.14 -0.95 23.29
CA LEU A 102 -14.96 0.26 23.25
C LEU A 102 -14.39 1.28 22.29
N TYR A 103 -15.11 1.52 21.21
CA TYR A 103 -14.77 2.52 20.20
C TYR A 103 -15.50 3.84 20.46
N THR A 104 -14.82 4.93 20.18
CA THR A 104 -15.42 6.27 20.16
C THR A 104 -15.85 6.63 18.74
N VAL A 105 -17.13 6.97 18.57
CA VAL A 105 -17.62 7.56 17.31
C VAL A 105 -17.85 9.05 17.54
N LEU A 106 -17.11 9.88 16.81
CA LEU A 106 -17.29 11.34 16.81
C LEU A 106 -18.03 11.77 15.56
N TYR A 107 -18.88 12.78 15.66
CA TYR A 107 -19.62 13.35 14.53
C TYR A 107 -20.12 14.76 14.82
N ASP A 108 -20.32 15.54 13.75
CA ASP A 108 -21.01 16.83 13.79
C ASP A 108 -22.45 16.66 13.35
N GLY A 109 -23.30 17.63 13.73
CA GLY A 109 -24.69 17.70 13.31
C GLY A 109 -25.66 16.96 14.22
N GLU A 110 -26.94 16.92 13.80
CA GLU A 110 -28.05 16.37 14.58
C GLU A 110 -28.74 15.25 13.81
N GLY A 111 -28.94 14.12 14.47
CA GLY A 111 -29.60 12.97 13.88
C GLY A 111 -29.55 11.72 14.74
N GLU A 112 -29.78 10.57 14.11
CA GLU A 112 -29.72 9.27 14.74
C GLU A 112 -28.85 8.32 13.89
N ILE A 113 -27.79 7.80 14.50
CA ILE A 113 -26.94 6.76 13.93
C ILE A 113 -27.30 5.43 14.60
N ARG A 114 -27.45 4.37 13.82
CA ARG A 114 -27.57 2.99 14.30
C ARG A 114 -26.36 2.19 13.87
N TYR A 115 -26.01 1.20 14.68
CA TYR A 115 -24.92 0.28 14.42
C TYR A 115 -25.47 -1.13 14.28
N ALA A 116 -24.79 -1.98 13.52
CA ALA A 116 -25.24 -3.34 13.26
C ALA A 116 -24.05 -4.30 13.04
N ASN A 117 -24.37 -5.59 13.00
CA ASN A 117 -23.44 -6.72 12.97
C ASN A 117 -22.60 -6.76 14.26
N ASP A 118 -21.29 -6.74 14.18
CA ASP A 118 -20.38 -6.81 15.33
C ASP A 118 -20.20 -5.48 16.07
N ALA A 119 -20.94 -4.43 15.66
CA ALA A 119 -20.95 -3.13 16.32
C ALA A 119 -22.31 -2.88 17.03
N SER A 120 -22.27 -2.51 18.31
CA SER A 120 -23.46 -2.17 19.11
C SER A 120 -23.28 -0.90 19.90
N LEU A 121 -24.34 -0.08 19.97
CA LEU A 121 -24.35 1.16 20.74
C LEU A 121 -24.44 0.86 22.24
N LEU A 122 -23.52 1.43 23.03
CA LEU A 122 -23.56 1.37 24.50
C LEU A 122 -23.99 2.70 25.14
N LYS A 123 -23.47 3.82 24.61
CA LYS A 123 -23.78 5.16 25.14
C LYS A 123 -23.88 6.16 24.01
N ARG A 124 -24.83 7.10 24.13
CA ARG A 124 -24.96 8.24 23.21
C ARG A 124 -24.88 9.55 23.97
N GLU A 125 -24.06 10.45 23.44
CA GLU A 125 -23.92 11.84 23.89
C GLU A 125 -23.98 12.75 22.64
N ALA A 126 -24.17 14.05 22.85
CA ALA A 126 -24.17 14.97 21.71
C ALA A 126 -22.82 14.97 21.00
N GLY A 127 -22.83 14.63 19.68
CA GLY A 127 -21.62 14.55 18.86
C GLY A 127 -20.70 13.38 19.18
N ARG A 128 -21.11 12.45 20.07
CA ARG A 128 -20.26 11.32 20.49
C ARG A 128 -21.08 10.10 20.88
N ASP A 129 -20.82 8.97 20.22
CA ASP A 129 -21.29 7.66 20.65
C ASP A 129 -20.13 6.81 21.17
N THR A 130 -20.41 5.94 22.14
CA THR A 130 -19.53 4.83 22.52
C THR A 130 -20.16 3.55 22.02
N ILE A 131 -19.43 2.79 21.22
CA ILE A 131 -19.88 1.51 20.69
C ILE A 131 -18.95 0.39 21.12
N GLN A 132 -19.52 -0.81 21.28
CA GLN A 132 -18.74 -2.05 21.42
C GLN A 132 -18.53 -2.64 20.05
N ILE A 133 -17.28 -3.02 19.72
CA ILE A 133 -16.95 -3.86 18.56
C ILE A 133 -16.31 -5.15 19.09
N THR A 134 -16.86 -6.31 18.69
CA THR A 134 -16.36 -7.63 19.11
C THR A 134 -16.69 -8.64 18.03
N ALA A 135 -15.67 -9.39 17.56
CA ALA A 135 -15.87 -10.41 16.54
C ALA A 135 -16.84 -11.50 17.01
N GLY A 136 -17.73 -11.93 16.11
CA GLY A 136 -18.68 -13.01 16.35
C GLY A 136 -18.03 -14.39 16.43
N ALA A 137 -18.86 -15.43 16.60
CA ALA A 137 -18.43 -16.82 16.67
C ALA A 137 -17.78 -17.33 15.38
N ASP A 138 -18.08 -16.70 14.24
CA ASP A 138 -17.48 -16.97 12.92
C ASP A 138 -16.04 -16.47 12.80
N LYS A 139 -15.53 -15.76 13.82
CA LYS A 139 -14.19 -15.15 13.85
C LYS A 139 -13.94 -14.17 12.69
N GLN A 140 -14.99 -13.54 12.19
CA GLN A 140 -14.95 -12.46 11.23
C GLN A 140 -15.43 -11.16 11.89
N LEU A 141 -14.92 -10.04 11.40
CA LEU A 141 -15.36 -8.70 11.81
C LEU A 141 -16.18 -8.08 10.68
N ASN A 142 -17.43 -7.77 10.99
CA ASN A 142 -18.36 -7.09 10.11
C ASN A 142 -19.06 -5.98 10.90
N ALA A 143 -18.92 -4.72 10.49
CA ALA A 143 -19.54 -3.62 11.20
C ALA A 143 -20.14 -2.59 10.24
N THR A 144 -21.34 -2.18 10.55
CA THR A 144 -22.18 -1.30 9.72
C THR A 144 -22.67 -0.12 10.52
N LEU A 145 -22.74 1.05 9.87
CA LEU A 145 -23.32 2.29 10.36
C LEU A 145 -24.49 2.68 9.46
N LEU A 146 -25.63 3.08 10.07
CA LEU A 146 -26.83 3.55 9.38
C LEU A 146 -27.23 4.92 9.93
N ILE A 147 -27.28 5.95 9.09
CA ILE A 147 -27.90 7.23 9.40
C ILE A 147 -29.39 7.09 9.08
N VAL A 148 -30.24 7.08 10.11
CA VAL A 148 -31.69 6.90 9.99
C VAL A 148 -32.48 8.17 10.22
N LYS A 149 -31.85 9.18 10.83
CA LYS A 149 -32.35 10.56 10.93
C LYS A 149 -31.19 11.52 10.76
N SER A 150 -31.42 12.63 10.09
CA SER A 150 -30.46 13.72 9.92
C SER A 150 -31.23 15.02 9.67
N THR A 151 -30.83 16.10 10.32
CA THR A 151 -31.44 17.44 10.14
C THR A 151 -30.78 18.12 8.95
N PRO A 152 -31.45 18.40 7.81
CA PRO A 152 -30.79 18.85 6.57
C PRO A 152 -29.91 20.09 6.72
N ASN A 153 -30.30 21.06 7.56
CA ASN A 153 -29.51 22.29 7.79
C ASN A 153 -28.36 22.09 8.81
N ASN A 154 -28.35 20.97 9.53
CA ASN A 154 -27.34 20.57 10.49
C ASN A 154 -27.15 19.05 10.45
N TYR A 155 -26.90 18.52 9.24
CA TYR A 155 -26.85 17.09 8.98
C TYR A 155 -25.61 16.42 9.60
N LEU A 156 -25.74 15.10 9.82
CA LEU A 156 -24.65 14.27 10.35
C LEU A 156 -23.51 14.18 9.32
N ARG A 157 -22.33 14.61 9.75
CA ARG A 157 -21.10 14.64 8.95
C ARG A 157 -19.86 14.48 9.83
N ASN A 158 -18.67 14.46 9.23
CA ASN A 158 -17.39 14.35 9.92
C ASN A 158 -17.32 13.14 10.88
N ILE A 159 -18.00 12.04 10.50
CA ILE A 159 -18.00 10.82 11.31
C ILE A 159 -16.58 10.25 11.36
N ARG A 160 -16.14 9.88 12.58
CA ARG A 160 -14.87 9.22 12.89
C ARG A 160 -15.16 8.02 13.77
N ILE A 161 -14.54 6.88 13.51
CA ILE A 161 -14.66 5.65 14.30
C ILE A 161 -13.26 5.28 14.82
N LEU A 162 -13.01 5.55 16.09
CA LEU A 162 -11.69 5.55 16.70
C LEU A 162 -11.55 4.40 17.70
N PRO A 163 -10.48 3.58 17.60
CA PRO A 163 -10.27 2.43 18.46
C PRO A 163 -9.89 2.83 19.89
N PRO A 164 -9.95 1.89 20.85
CA PRO A 164 -9.43 2.10 22.20
C PRO A 164 -7.90 2.20 22.20
N GLY A 165 -7.36 2.85 23.25
CA GLY A 165 -5.92 2.98 23.49
C GLY A 165 -5.30 4.20 22.82
N GLY A 166 -4.01 4.11 22.55
CA GLY A 166 -3.21 5.21 22.02
C GLY A 166 -1.82 4.75 21.59
N ILE A 167 -0.91 5.71 21.56
CA ILE A 167 0.55 5.51 21.37
C ILE A 167 1.33 6.29 22.42
N CYS A 168 2.60 5.97 22.61
CA CYS A 168 3.55 6.87 23.24
C CYS A 168 4.12 7.84 22.22
N ALA A 169 4.27 9.12 22.56
CA ALA A 169 4.72 10.17 21.62
C ALA A 169 6.08 9.88 20.99
N ASP A 170 6.95 9.16 21.69
CA ASP A 170 8.28 8.75 21.26
C ASP A 170 8.29 7.42 20.47
N ASN A 171 7.14 6.71 20.38
CA ASN A 171 7.04 5.46 19.64
C ASN A 171 5.69 5.30 18.91
N PRO A 172 5.55 5.86 17.71
CA PRO A 172 4.33 5.78 16.93
C PRO A 172 4.06 4.39 16.31
N PHE A 173 4.99 3.44 16.44
CA PHE A 173 4.91 2.09 15.88
C PHE A 173 4.33 1.06 16.84
N LYS A 174 3.99 1.47 18.06
CA LYS A 174 3.47 0.58 19.10
C LYS A 174 2.14 1.12 19.64
N ARG A 175 1.09 0.33 19.46
CA ARG A 175 -0.17 0.53 20.18
C ARG A 175 0.01 0.25 21.65
N VAL A 176 -0.56 1.10 22.50
CA VAL A 176 -0.63 0.93 23.95
C VAL A 176 -2.08 1.01 24.41
N ALA A 177 -2.42 0.24 25.44
CA ALA A 177 -3.79 0.20 25.97
C ALA A 177 -4.09 1.41 26.87
N SER A 178 -3.09 1.94 27.57
CA SER A 178 -3.29 3.02 28.55
C SER A 178 -2.04 3.85 28.77
N GLU A 179 -2.19 4.97 29.47
CA GLU A 179 -1.12 5.89 29.85
C GLU A 179 0.01 5.22 30.65
N SER A 180 -0.30 4.17 31.43
CA SER A 180 0.68 3.48 32.27
C SER A 180 1.80 2.78 31.50
N GLU A 181 1.63 2.58 30.20
CA GLU A 181 2.64 1.99 29.31
C GLU A 181 3.62 3.02 28.73
N CYS A 182 3.39 4.31 28.94
CA CYS A 182 4.23 5.40 28.44
C CYS A 182 4.98 6.10 29.57
N SER A 183 6.08 6.78 29.23
CA SER A 183 6.71 7.76 30.10
C SER A 183 5.73 8.89 30.43
N ALA A 184 5.92 9.55 31.56
CA ALA A 184 5.02 10.63 32.01
C ALA A 184 4.81 11.68 30.90
N ASN A 185 3.55 12.05 30.67
CA ASN A 185 3.09 13.01 29.66
C ASN A 185 3.34 12.59 28.18
N HIS A 186 3.73 11.36 27.88
CA HIS A 186 3.96 10.87 26.52
C HIS A 186 2.76 10.14 25.91
N TYR A 187 1.75 9.77 26.69
CA TYR A 187 0.57 9.10 26.17
C TYR A 187 -0.26 10.02 25.25
N ARG A 188 -0.69 9.48 24.12
CA ARG A 188 -1.52 10.13 23.12
C ARG A 188 -2.68 9.21 22.78
N ALA A 189 -3.85 9.48 23.40
CA ALA A 189 -5.06 8.70 23.16
C ALA A 189 -5.57 8.90 21.74
N PHE A 190 -6.06 7.83 21.10
CA PHE A 190 -6.56 7.91 19.72
C PHE A 190 -7.76 8.85 19.59
N ASN A 191 -8.68 8.83 20.53
CA ASN A 191 -9.88 9.68 20.50
C ASN A 191 -9.61 11.18 20.73
N GLU A 192 -8.43 11.55 21.18
CA GLU A 192 -8.02 12.95 21.39
C GLU A 192 -7.05 13.44 20.31
N TYR A 193 -6.13 12.57 19.90
CA TYR A 193 -5.03 12.92 19.00
C TYR A 193 -5.19 12.36 17.58
N TYR A 194 -6.40 11.87 17.20
CA TYR A 194 -6.63 11.21 15.90
C TYR A 194 -6.19 12.02 14.68
N ALA A 195 -6.34 13.35 14.73
CA ALA A 195 -5.95 14.23 13.63
C ALA A 195 -4.43 14.28 13.42
N LYS A 196 -3.63 14.05 14.48
CA LYS A 196 -2.17 14.00 14.41
C LYS A 196 -1.65 12.57 14.24
N ILE A 197 -2.23 11.58 14.91
CA ILE A 197 -1.78 10.18 14.81
C ILE A 197 -2.05 9.64 13.41
N LEU A 198 -3.24 9.81 12.86
CA LEU A 198 -3.70 9.49 11.52
C LEU A 198 -3.57 7.99 11.17
N PHE A 199 -2.36 7.42 11.18
CA PHE A 199 -2.07 6.05 10.78
C PHE A 199 -2.14 5.07 11.96
N ASN A 200 -2.60 3.85 11.65
CA ASN A 200 -2.60 2.75 12.60
C ASN A 200 -1.15 2.35 12.97
N PRO A 201 -0.79 2.32 14.27
CA PRO A 201 0.55 1.91 14.70
C PRO A 201 0.98 0.53 14.20
N ASP A 202 0.04 -0.42 14.13
CA ASP A 202 0.32 -1.77 13.65
C ASP A 202 0.69 -1.78 12.15
N TYR A 203 0.03 -0.92 11.37
CA TYR A 203 0.37 -0.71 9.95
C TYR A 203 1.73 -0.03 9.79
N LEU A 204 1.99 1.04 10.54
CA LEU A 204 3.31 1.69 10.54
C LEU A 204 4.42 0.72 10.94
N ASN A 205 4.18 -0.12 11.96
CA ASN A 205 5.13 -1.13 12.41
C ASN A 205 5.44 -2.19 11.34
N PHE A 206 4.43 -2.57 10.55
CA PHE A 206 4.62 -3.46 9.40
C PHE A 206 5.44 -2.78 8.29
N MET A 207 5.12 -1.52 7.96
CA MET A 207 5.70 -0.80 6.83
C MET A 207 7.11 -0.24 7.09
N LYS A 208 7.49 0.02 8.35
CA LYS A 208 8.73 0.72 8.73
C LYS A 208 10.03 0.11 8.22
N SER A 209 10.02 -1.18 7.91
CA SER A 209 11.22 -1.90 7.45
C SER A 209 11.50 -1.75 5.96
N PHE A 210 10.62 -1.12 5.19
CA PHE A 210 10.76 -1.02 3.73
C PHE A 210 11.35 0.32 3.30
N LYS A 211 12.23 0.27 2.29
CA LYS A 211 12.90 1.44 1.72
C LYS A 211 11.98 2.33 0.91
N ALA A 212 11.00 1.74 0.25
CA ALA A 212 10.08 2.45 -0.63
C ALA A 212 8.65 1.93 -0.48
N ILE A 213 7.67 2.80 -0.76
CA ILE A 213 6.25 2.50 -0.73
C ILE A 213 5.64 2.87 -2.07
N ARG A 214 5.05 1.89 -2.77
CA ARG A 214 4.33 2.14 -4.03
C ARG A 214 2.85 2.32 -3.77
N PHE A 215 2.32 3.46 -4.20
CA PHE A 215 0.96 3.92 -3.90
C PHE A 215 -0.07 3.59 -5.00
N MET A 216 0.22 2.68 -5.90
CA MET A 216 -0.66 2.38 -7.03
C MET A 216 -2.08 2.06 -6.58
N ASN A 217 -2.25 1.08 -5.70
CA ASN A 217 -3.58 0.69 -5.20
C ASN A 217 -4.18 1.76 -4.27
N MET A 218 -3.40 2.26 -3.31
CA MET A 218 -3.88 3.26 -2.33
C MET A 218 -4.37 4.55 -3.00
N SER A 219 -3.76 4.96 -4.10
CA SER A 219 -4.20 6.14 -4.87
C SER A 219 -5.43 5.89 -5.75
N GLY A 220 -5.88 4.63 -5.89
CA GLY A 220 -6.98 4.27 -6.77
C GLY A 220 -6.70 4.53 -8.24
N ILE A 221 -5.43 4.39 -8.67
CA ILE A 221 -4.99 4.79 -10.01
C ILE A 221 -5.43 3.83 -11.12
N THR A 222 -5.53 2.54 -10.81
CA THR A 222 -5.91 1.53 -11.80
C THR A 222 -7.34 1.76 -12.25
N GLN A 223 -7.58 1.77 -13.57
CA GLN A 223 -8.89 2.03 -14.17
C GLN A 223 -9.49 3.42 -13.85
N ASN A 224 -8.68 4.37 -13.42
CA ASN A 224 -9.11 5.72 -13.10
C ASN A 224 -9.16 6.59 -14.37
N ASN A 225 -10.24 7.37 -14.52
CA ASN A 225 -10.44 8.29 -15.66
C ASN A 225 -10.14 9.76 -15.30
N MET A 226 -9.37 10.00 -14.28
CA MET A 226 -9.00 11.34 -13.80
C MET A 226 -8.17 12.08 -14.86
N THR A 227 -8.61 13.27 -15.23
CA THR A 227 -7.95 14.10 -16.25
C THR A 227 -7.41 15.41 -15.68
N SER A 228 -8.03 15.97 -14.66
CA SER A 228 -7.71 17.28 -14.10
C SER A 228 -7.47 17.24 -12.59
N TRP A 229 -6.69 18.19 -12.10
CA TRP A 229 -6.31 18.31 -10.69
C TRP A 229 -7.51 18.36 -9.73
N GLN A 230 -8.59 18.99 -10.15
CA GLN A 230 -9.81 19.15 -9.34
C GLN A 230 -10.56 17.84 -9.09
N GLN A 231 -10.32 16.82 -9.92
CA GLN A 231 -10.96 15.50 -9.77
C GLN A 231 -10.26 14.58 -8.75
N ARG A 232 -9.10 14.99 -8.26
CA ARG A 232 -8.34 14.16 -7.31
C ARG A 232 -9.09 13.95 -5.98
N PRO A 233 -8.86 12.86 -5.26
CA PRO A 233 -9.35 12.69 -3.89
C PRO A 233 -8.93 13.86 -3.00
N SER A 234 -9.83 14.29 -2.09
CA SER A 234 -9.60 15.39 -1.16
C SER A 234 -9.68 14.92 0.30
N LEU A 235 -9.06 15.70 1.21
CA LEU A 235 -9.08 15.43 2.66
C LEU A 235 -10.49 15.52 3.27
N SER A 236 -11.37 16.33 2.68
CA SER A 236 -12.74 16.59 3.16
C SER A 236 -13.71 15.45 2.83
N GLN A 237 -13.40 14.59 1.86
CA GLN A 237 -14.28 13.49 1.51
C GLN A 237 -14.66 12.64 2.71
N ALA A 238 -15.91 12.21 2.77
CA ALA A 238 -16.49 11.42 3.85
C ALA A 238 -15.68 10.14 4.11
N THR A 239 -15.29 9.46 3.04
CA THR A 239 -14.43 8.27 3.05
C THR A 239 -13.46 8.31 1.86
N TRP A 240 -12.29 7.68 2.03
CA TRP A 240 -11.31 7.47 0.96
C TRP A 240 -11.42 6.06 0.36
N GLY A 241 -12.19 5.19 1.01
CA GLY A 241 -12.50 3.85 0.56
C GLY A 241 -13.48 3.81 -0.60
N GLY A 242 -13.61 2.64 -1.23
CA GLY A 242 -14.59 2.37 -2.26
C GLY A 242 -14.00 1.76 -3.52
N LYS A 243 -14.81 1.72 -4.57
CA LYS A 243 -14.46 1.02 -5.81
C LYS A 243 -13.21 1.59 -6.46
N GLU A 244 -12.28 0.71 -6.81
CA GLU A 244 -11.09 1.02 -7.60
C GLU A 244 -11.42 1.85 -8.85
N GLY A 245 -10.57 2.81 -9.17
CA GLY A 245 -10.76 3.74 -10.29
C GLY A 245 -11.72 4.89 -10.02
N LYS A 246 -12.47 4.87 -8.92
CA LYS A 246 -13.37 5.96 -8.51
C LYS A 246 -12.90 6.68 -7.25
N ARG A 247 -12.27 5.97 -6.34
CA ARG A 247 -11.85 6.44 -5.02
C ARG A 247 -10.36 6.20 -4.83
N GLY A 248 -9.80 6.84 -3.85
CA GLY A 248 -8.40 6.69 -3.47
C GLY A 248 -8.07 7.64 -2.34
N VAL A 249 -6.90 7.43 -1.76
CA VAL A 249 -6.38 8.26 -0.68
C VAL A 249 -5.85 9.57 -1.26
N PRO A 250 -6.12 10.73 -0.61
CA PRO A 250 -5.54 12.01 -1.01
C PRO A 250 -4.01 11.99 -1.06
N LEU A 251 -3.43 12.74 -2.00
CA LEU A 251 -1.98 12.87 -2.13
C LEU A 251 -1.31 13.32 -0.83
N GLU A 252 -1.96 14.20 -0.10
CA GLU A 252 -1.53 14.75 1.19
C GLU A 252 -1.22 13.63 2.19
N ILE A 253 -2.07 12.62 2.24
CA ILE A 253 -1.94 11.46 3.14
C ILE A 253 -0.82 10.52 2.69
N MET A 254 -0.67 10.30 1.38
CA MET A 254 0.41 9.45 0.85
C MET A 254 1.79 10.07 1.09
N VAL A 255 1.92 11.38 0.92
CA VAL A 255 3.17 12.11 1.23
C VAL A 255 3.47 12.05 2.73
N GLU A 256 2.46 12.26 3.57
CA GLU A 256 2.60 12.14 5.03
C GLU A 256 3.04 10.74 5.47
N LEU A 257 2.48 9.68 4.86
CA LEU A 257 2.89 8.30 5.15
C LEU A 257 4.37 8.06 4.80
N ALA A 258 4.80 8.55 3.63
CA ALA A 258 6.19 8.45 3.21
C ALA A 258 7.14 9.17 4.19
N ASN A 259 6.78 10.38 4.61
CA ASN A 259 7.54 11.17 5.58
C ASN A 259 7.66 10.44 6.92
N ARG A 260 6.55 9.93 7.46
CA ARG A 260 6.53 9.22 8.76
C ARG A 260 7.33 7.94 8.77
N LEU A 261 7.36 7.24 7.66
CA LEU A 261 8.11 5.99 7.52
C LEU A 261 9.55 6.21 7.05
N ASN A 262 9.94 7.45 6.75
CA ASN A 262 11.24 7.74 6.12
C ASN A 262 11.47 6.84 4.90
N ALA A 263 10.44 6.66 4.08
CA ALA A 263 10.45 5.75 2.94
C ALA A 263 10.19 6.50 1.63
N ASN A 264 10.91 6.16 0.58
CA ASN A 264 10.76 6.77 -0.73
C ASN A 264 9.37 6.48 -1.31
N PRO A 265 8.56 7.47 -1.68
CA PRO A 265 7.26 7.24 -2.30
C PRO A 265 7.41 6.90 -3.79
N TRP A 266 6.67 5.89 -4.25
CA TRP A 266 6.53 5.59 -5.67
C TRP A 266 5.11 5.92 -6.12
N PHE A 267 4.99 6.98 -6.90
CA PHE A 267 3.73 7.50 -7.40
C PHE A 267 3.46 7.04 -8.83
N CYS A 268 2.22 6.64 -9.09
CA CYS A 268 1.72 6.29 -10.40
C CYS A 268 0.81 7.43 -10.91
N MET A 269 1.13 8.05 -12.06
CA MET A 269 0.31 9.12 -12.62
C MET A 269 -0.92 8.57 -13.35
N PRO A 270 -2.12 9.17 -13.21
CA PRO A 270 -3.30 8.73 -13.94
C PRO A 270 -3.06 8.73 -15.46
N HIS A 271 -3.53 7.69 -16.14
CA HIS A 271 -3.26 7.53 -17.57
C HIS A 271 -3.84 8.67 -18.44
N ALA A 272 -4.96 9.27 -18.03
CA ALA A 272 -5.62 10.37 -18.73
C ALA A 272 -5.28 11.76 -18.17
N ALA A 273 -4.42 11.86 -17.15
CA ALA A 273 -4.06 13.12 -16.51
C ALA A 273 -3.40 14.09 -17.51
N ASN A 274 -3.88 15.34 -17.51
CA ASN A 274 -3.26 16.41 -18.29
C ASN A 274 -1.97 16.94 -17.63
N ASP A 275 -1.22 17.76 -18.35
CA ASP A 275 0.06 18.29 -17.88
C ASP A 275 -0.07 19.17 -16.64
N ASP A 276 -1.17 19.90 -16.50
CA ASP A 276 -1.43 20.72 -15.32
C ASP A 276 -1.62 19.84 -14.06
N PHE A 277 -2.36 18.73 -14.18
CA PHE A 277 -2.46 17.74 -13.11
C PHE A 277 -1.08 17.26 -12.68
N VAL A 278 -0.27 16.79 -13.63
CA VAL A 278 1.08 16.29 -13.35
C VAL A 278 1.95 17.34 -12.69
N LYS A 279 1.89 18.59 -13.18
CA LYS A 279 2.66 19.70 -12.65
C LYS A 279 2.25 20.09 -11.23
N GLN A 280 0.95 20.13 -10.94
CA GLN A 280 0.45 20.43 -9.59
C GLN A 280 0.77 19.31 -8.61
N TYR A 281 0.66 18.05 -9.04
CA TYR A 281 1.07 16.89 -8.25
C TYR A 281 2.55 16.96 -7.87
N ALA A 282 3.42 17.18 -8.85
CA ALA A 282 4.87 17.34 -8.63
C ALA A 282 5.21 18.52 -7.70
N ARG A 283 4.50 19.66 -7.83
CA ARG A 283 4.67 20.83 -6.95
C ARG A 283 4.31 20.49 -5.51
N TYR A 284 3.18 19.82 -5.29
CA TYR A 284 2.77 19.42 -3.95
C TYR A 284 3.81 18.50 -3.31
N VAL A 285 4.26 17.48 -4.03
CA VAL A 285 5.28 16.55 -3.53
C VAL A 285 6.58 17.27 -3.20
N LYS A 286 7.06 18.16 -4.09
CA LYS A 286 8.28 18.95 -3.83
C LYS A 286 8.19 19.80 -2.56
N GLN A 287 7.01 20.35 -2.26
CA GLN A 287 6.79 21.25 -1.13
C GLN A 287 6.65 20.53 0.21
N HIS A 288 6.15 19.30 0.21
CA HIS A 288 5.74 18.62 1.44
C HIS A 288 6.50 17.30 1.72
N LEU A 289 7.16 16.73 0.73
CA LEU A 289 8.00 15.55 0.94
C LEU A 289 9.32 15.97 1.59
N HIS A 290 9.77 15.24 2.60
CA HIS A 290 11.07 15.47 3.23
C HIS A 290 12.19 15.47 2.18
N ASN A 291 13.17 16.37 2.35
CA ASN A 291 14.20 16.60 1.35
C ASN A 291 15.13 15.42 1.09
N ASP A 292 15.24 14.51 2.04
CA ASP A 292 16.08 13.31 1.93
C ASP A 292 15.37 12.16 1.19
N LEU A 293 14.05 12.27 1.00
CA LEU A 293 13.27 11.29 0.28
C LEU A 293 13.23 11.57 -1.23
N ILE A 294 13.30 10.52 -2.01
CA ILE A 294 13.31 10.57 -3.48
C ILE A 294 12.01 9.97 -4.01
N PRO A 295 11.11 10.75 -4.63
CA PRO A 295 9.93 10.21 -5.27
C PRO A 295 10.29 9.46 -6.55
N TYR A 296 9.70 8.27 -6.72
CA TYR A 296 9.73 7.44 -7.92
C TYR A 296 8.49 7.76 -8.74
N ILE A 297 8.64 8.00 -10.02
CA ILE A 297 7.59 8.46 -10.93
C ILE A 297 7.35 7.42 -12.00
N GLU A 298 6.15 6.90 -12.06
CA GLU A 298 5.67 5.95 -13.06
C GLU A 298 4.44 6.53 -13.79
N TYR A 299 4.34 6.32 -15.09
CA TYR A 299 3.12 6.63 -15.83
C TYR A 299 2.14 5.47 -15.75
N SER A 300 1.05 5.65 -14.99
CA SER A 300 -0.03 4.71 -14.80
C SER A 300 0.40 3.38 -14.14
N ASN A 301 -0.23 2.28 -14.51
CA ASN A 301 0.05 0.93 -14.05
C ASN A 301 -0.23 -0.06 -15.19
N GLU A 302 0.70 -0.97 -15.47
CA GLU A 302 0.53 -2.08 -16.43
C GLU A 302 -0.17 -1.69 -17.74
N THR A 303 0.26 -0.63 -18.39
CA THR A 303 -0.31 -0.17 -19.66
C THR A 303 -0.17 -1.18 -20.82
N TRP A 304 0.69 -2.18 -20.66
CA TRP A 304 0.80 -3.33 -21.55
C TRP A 304 -0.36 -4.32 -21.41
N ASN A 305 -1.13 -4.28 -20.32
CA ASN A 305 -2.18 -5.22 -19.95
C ASN A 305 -3.55 -4.75 -20.46
N THR A 306 -4.16 -5.52 -21.37
CA THR A 306 -5.47 -5.19 -21.98
C THR A 306 -6.67 -5.39 -21.05
N LEU A 307 -6.49 -6.00 -19.90
CA LEU A 307 -7.54 -6.11 -18.89
C LEU A 307 -7.89 -4.78 -18.24
N PHE A 308 -6.98 -3.79 -18.33
CA PHE A 308 -7.15 -2.48 -17.73
C PHE A 308 -7.51 -1.40 -18.76
N LEU A 309 -8.27 -0.39 -18.33
CA LEU A 309 -8.63 0.76 -19.16
C LEU A 309 -7.39 1.49 -19.70
N GLN A 310 -6.38 1.68 -18.86
CA GLN A 310 -5.12 2.33 -19.25
C GLN A 310 -4.40 1.60 -20.38
N GLY A 311 -4.46 0.27 -20.42
CA GLY A 311 -3.90 -0.50 -21.51
C GLY A 311 -4.61 -0.27 -22.85
N ASN A 312 -5.93 -0.12 -22.83
CA ASN A 312 -6.71 0.22 -24.03
C ASN A 312 -6.50 1.69 -24.43
N TYR A 313 -6.45 2.60 -23.45
CA TYR A 313 -6.21 4.03 -23.65
C TYR A 313 -4.88 4.28 -24.40
N VAL A 314 -3.76 3.70 -23.96
CA VAL A 314 -2.48 3.95 -24.63
C VAL A 314 -2.44 3.41 -26.05
N ARG A 315 -3.16 2.29 -26.34
CA ARG A 315 -3.30 1.75 -27.69
C ARG A 315 -4.07 2.70 -28.60
N GLU A 316 -5.18 3.23 -28.11
CA GLU A 316 -6.01 4.19 -28.83
C GLU A 316 -5.22 5.47 -29.15
N GLN A 317 -4.50 6.03 -28.16
CA GLN A 317 -3.69 7.22 -28.37
C GLN A 317 -2.53 6.97 -29.35
N GLY A 318 -1.84 5.82 -29.23
CA GLY A 318 -0.75 5.45 -30.14
C GLY A 318 -1.21 5.31 -31.60
N LEU A 319 -2.40 4.71 -31.82
CA LEU A 319 -2.97 4.63 -33.16
C LEU A 319 -3.39 6.00 -33.72
N LYS A 320 -4.01 6.87 -32.88
CA LYS A 320 -4.37 8.24 -33.26
C LYS A 320 -3.17 9.06 -33.71
N LEU A 321 -2.01 8.85 -33.08
CA LEU A 321 -0.76 9.53 -33.44
C LEU A 321 0.02 8.85 -34.57
N GLY A 322 -0.48 7.71 -35.07
CA GLY A 322 0.19 6.97 -36.14
C GLY A 322 1.55 6.37 -35.76
N LEU A 323 1.77 6.06 -34.48
CA LEU A 323 3.07 5.61 -33.97
C LEU A 323 3.45 4.21 -34.45
N ASP A 324 2.47 3.37 -34.76
CA ASP A 324 2.66 2.04 -35.38
C ASP A 324 1.34 1.57 -36.01
N THR A 325 1.39 0.70 -36.99
CA THR A 325 0.20 0.02 -37.56
C THR A 325 -0.29 -1.12 -36.69
N ASN A 326 0.59 -1.72 -35.88
CA ASN A 326 0.21 -2.73 -34.88
C ASN A 326 -0.27 -2.05 -33.60
N VAL A 327 -1.51 -2.33 -33.21
CA VAL A 327 -2.19 -1.69 -32.08
C VAL A 327 -1.41 -1.81 -30.77
N ASN A 328 -0.80 -2.95 -30.50
CA ASN A 328 -0.02 -3.15 -29.28
C ASN A 328 1.27 -2.34 -29.29
N ARG A 329 2.03 -2.40 -30.41
CA ARG A 329 3.24 -1.60 -30.53
C ARG A 329 2.96 -0.10 -30.50
N ALA A 330 1.87 0.36 -31.13
CA ALA A 330 1.41 1.76 -31.03
C ALA A 330 1.20 2.17 -29.57
N GLY A 331 0.58 1.30 -28.76
CA GLY A 331 0.38 1.54 -27.32
C GLY A 331 1.69 1.62 -26.52
N TYR A 332 2.65 0.71 -26.79
CA TYR A 332 3.95 0.73 -26.10
C TYR A 332 4.76 1.98 -26.45
N ARG A 333 4.70 2.43 -27.71
CA ARG A 333 5.36 3.66 -28.17
C ARG A 333 4.74 4.90 -27.54
N TYR A 334 3.40 4.99 -27.50
CA TYR A 334 2.71 6.08 -26.81
C TYR A 334 3.04 6.11 -25.31
N TYR A 335 3.03 4.95 -24.65
CA TYR A 335 3.43 4.85 -23.25
C TYR A 335 4.82 5.45 -23.00
N ALA A 336 5.79 5.12 -23.85
CA ALA A 336 7.15 5.66 -23.74
C ALA A 336 7.18 7.19 -23.90
N GLN A 337 6.53 7.72 -24.96
CA GLN A 337 6.46 9.17 -25.21
C GLN A 337 5.81 9.91 -24.04
N ARG A 338 4.62 9.46 -23.59
CA ARG A 338 3.90 10.11 -22.49
C ARG A 338 4.67 10.03 -21.16
N SER A 339 5.36 8.93 -20.92
CA SER A 339 6.24 8.81 -19.74
C SER A 339 7.35 9.88 -19.76
N VAL A 340 8.02 10.08 -20.90
CA VAL A 340 9.06 11.09 -21.03
C VAL A 340 8.52 12.52 -20.83
N GLU A 341 7.34 12.82 -21.36
CA GLU A 341 6.66 14.11 -21.11
C GLU A 341 6.42 14.34 -19.61
N ILE A 342 5.89 13.34 -18.91
CA ILE A 342 5.67 13.36 -17.46
C ILE A 342 7.00 13.57 -16.72
N PHE A 343 8.05 12.85 -17.07
CA PHE A 343 9.38 12.99 -16.44
C PHE A 343 9.92 14.40 -16.61
N ASN A 344 9.77 15.01 -17.79
CA ASN A 344 10.20 16.37 -18.07
C ASN A 344 9.45 17.40 -17.22
N ILE A 345 8.13 17.21 -17.01
CA ILE A 345 7.33 18.06 -16.12
C ILE A 345 7.85 17.96 -14.68
N TRP A 346 8.03 16.74 -14.15
CA TRP A 346 8.56 16.53 -12.81
C TRP A 346 9.96 17.11 -12.65
N GLN A 347 10.86 16.87 -13.59
CA GLN A 347 12.22 17.43 -13.58
C GLN A 347 12.21 18.96 -13.60
N SER A 348 11.35 19.58 -14.41
CA SER A 348 11.18 21.03 -14.45
C SER A 348 10.72 21.58 -13.10
N VAL A 349 9.78 20.89 -12.41
CA VAL A 349 9.31 21.32 -11.09
C VAL A 349 10.39 21.15 -10.04
N PHE A 350 11.07 20.01 -9.99
CA PHE A 350 12.11 19.75 -8.98
C PHE A 350 13.39 20.56 -9.21
N GLY A 351 13.72 20.89 -10.47
CA GLY A 351 14.91 21.64 -10.85
C GLY A 351 16.22 20.84 -10.76
N ASN A 352 16.19 19.62 -10.24
CA ASN A 352 17.33 18.71 -10.12
C ASN A 352 16.88 17.27 -10.38
N LYS A 353 17.41 16.65 -11.43
CA LYS A 353 17.07 15.27 -11.83
C LYS A 353 17.42 14.23 -10.77
N ASN A 354 18.42 14.46 -9.95
CA ASN A 354 18.85 13.54 -8.90
C ASN A 354 17.86 13.48 -7.71
N ARG A 355 16.89 14.41 -7.65
CA ARG A 355 15.84 14.47 -6.64
C ARG A 355 14.58 13.69 -7.01
N ILE A 356 14.57 12.98 -8.14
CA ILE A 356 13.47 12.12 -8.62
C ILE A 356 14.06 10.85 -9.23
N LYS A 357 13.27 9.76 -9.27
CA LYS A 357 13.57 8.55 -10.05
C LYS A 357 12.48 8.34 -11.09
N ARG A 358 12.87 8.28 -12.35
CA ARG A 358 12.00 8.20 -13.54
C ARG A 358 11.93 6.76 -14.00
N ILE A 359 10.75 6.15 -13.93
CA ILE A 359 10.57 4.70 -14.08
C ILE A 359 9.74 4.41 -15.31
N LEU A 360 10.33 3.74 -16.30
CA LEU A 360 9.60 3.05 -17.35
C LEU A 360 9.27 1.63 -16.87
N ALA A 361 8.16 1.06 -17.31
CA ALA A 361 7.72 -0.25 -16.87
C ALA A 361 7.22 -1.11 -18.05
N GLY A 362 7.35 -2.44 -17.90
CA GLY A 362 6.92 -3.40 -18.91
C GLY A 362 6.63 -4.78 -18.37
N TRP A 363 6.33 -5.71 -19.26
CA TRP A 363 5.91 -7.06 -18.92
C TRP A 363 7.13 -8.01 -18.79
N THR A 364 7.27 -8.65 -17.64
CA THR A 364 8.42 -9.52 -17.30
C THR A 364 8.73 -10.57 -18.36
N VAL A 365 7.70 -11.27 -18.87
CA VAL A 365 7.87 -12.43 -19.79
C VAL A 365 8.05 -12.03 -21.26
N ALA A 366 8.11 -10.73 -21.55
CA ALA A 366 8.16 -10.21 -22.92
C ALA A 366 9.26 -9.14 -23.07
N PRO A 367 10.57 -9.52 -23.04
CA PRO A 367 11.68 -8.58 -23.19
C PRO A 367 11.61 -7.70 -24.44
N GLN A 368 10.99 -8.18 -25.52
CA GLN A 368 10.75 -7.40 -26.74
C GLN A 368 9.87 -6.16 -26.52
N ILE A 369 8.96 -6.18 -25.53
CA ILE A 369 8.17 -4.99 -25.16
C ILE A 369 9.07 -3.95 -24.50
N SER A 370 9.95 -4.40 -23.61
CA SER A 370 10.94 -3.54 -22.95
C SER A 370 11.86 -2.85 -23.95
N GLU A 371 12.30 -3.60 -24.98
CA GLU A 371 13.10 -3.07 -26.09
C GLU A 371 12.35 -1.95 -26.84
N ILE A 372 11.06 -2.17 -27.20
CA ILE A 372 10.22 -1.17 -27.89
C ILE A 372 10.08 0.09 -27.05
N ILE A 373 9.78 -0.06 -25.76
CA ILE A 373 9.56 1.08 -24.85
C ILE A 373 10.85 1.90 -24.69
N LEU A 374 11.98 1.24 -24.39
CA LEU A 374 13.25 1.91 -24.13
C LEU A 374 13.82 2.60 -25.39
N SER A 375 13.65 1.98 -26.57
CA SER A 375 14.17 2.52 -27.82
C SER A 375 13.31 3.65 -28.41
N GLN A 376 12.03 3.75 -28.06
CA GLN A 376 11.12 4.75 -28.63
C GLN A 376 11.63 6.18 -28.34
N ASP A 377 11.98 6.93 -29.40
CA ASP A 377 12.52 8.29 -29.31
C ASP A 377 13.61 8.43 -28.24
N GLU A 378 14.43 7.39 -28.08
CA GLU A 378 15.49 7.31 -27.07
C GLU A 378 15.00 7.49 -25.63
N ALA A 379 13.78 7.01 -25.29
CA ALA A 379 13.15 7.18 -23.97
C ALA A 379 14.08 6.73 -22.82
N TYR A 380 14.98 5.76 -23.06
CA TYR A 380 15.97 5.32 -22.08
C TYR A 380 16.86 6.46 -21.55
N LYS A 381 17.14 7.50 -22.35
CA LYS A 381 17.94 8.66 -21.89
C LYS A 381 17.21 9.51 -20.85
N SER A 382 15.88 9.41 -20.82
CA SER A 382 15.02 10.15 -19.87
C SER A 382 14.59 9.30 -18.67
N ALA A 383 14.99 8.04 -18.61
CA ALA A 383 14.65 7.11 -17.52
C ALA A 383 15.87 6.79 -16.65
N ASP A 384 15.64 6.57 -15.36
CA ASP A 384 16.66 6.09 -14.42
C ASP A 384 16.58 4.56 -14.26
N ALA A 385 15.38 3.99 -14.44
CA ALA A 385 15.18 2.56 -14.33
C ALA A 385 14.07 2.07 -15.28
N PHE A 386 14.12 0.76 -15.55
CA PHE A 386 13.04 0.00 -16.14
C PHE A 386 12.54 -1.04 -15.15
N ALA A 387 11.23 -1.07 -14.89
CA ALA A 387 10.63 -1.93 -13.88
C ALA A 387 9.76 -3.02 -14.50
N ILE A 388 9.75 -4.19 -13.86
CA ILE A 388 8.96 -5.36 -14.27
C ILE A 388 8.14 -5.89 -13.08
N GLY A 389 7.12 -6.74 -13.34
CA GLY A 389 6.33 -7.44 -12.32
C GLY A 389 6.58 -8.94 -12.37
N PRO A 390 7.67 -9.47 -11.74
CA PRO A 390 8.00 -10.89 -11.80
C PRO A 390 7.14 -11.70 -10.82
N TYR A 391 6.09 -12.34 -11.35
CA TYR A 391 5.23 -13.26 -10.60
C TYR A 391 5.49 -14.71 -11.00
N PHE A 392 5.58 -15.62 -10.02
CA PHE A 392 5.71 -17.06 -10.25
C PHE A 392 4.46 -17.81 -9.79
N PHE A 393 3.92 -18.70 -10.63
CA PHE A 393 2.66 -19.42 -10.36
C PHE A 393 2.45 -20.69 -11.21
N GLY A 394 3.40 -21.09 -12.06
CA GLY A 394 3.31 -22.24 -12.94
C GLY A 394 2.56 -21.98 -14.25
N GLY A 395 1.29 -21.62 -14.18
CA GLY A 395 0.44 -21.29 -15.33
C GLY A 395 -1.04 -21.30 -14.96
N HIS A 396 -1.88 -20.53 -15.66
CA HIS A 396 -3.29 -20.35 -15.31
C HIS A 396 -4.15 -21.62 -15.46
N ASN A 397 -3.88 -22.43 -16.50
CA ASN A 397 -4.62 -23.66 -16.70
C ASN A 397 -4.17 -24.74 -15.73
N GLU A 398 -2.89 -24.80 -15.46
CA GLU A 398 -2.23 -25.73 -14.56
C GLU A 398 -2.69 -25.49 -13.12
N VAL A 399 -2.68 -24.24 -12.67
CA VAL A 399 -3.20 -23.83 -11.33
C VAL A 399 -4.65 -24.32 -11.12
N ARG A 400 -5.49 -24.23 -12.15
CA ARG A 400 -6.87 -24.72 -12.07
C ARG A 400 -6.96 -26.22 -11.90
N GLY A 401 -6.00 -26.97 -12.45
CA GLY A 401 -5.98 -28.43 -12.49
C GLY A 401 -5.48 -29.11 -11.23
N VAL A 402 -4.86 -28.37 -10.28
CA VAL A 402 -4.24 -28.98 -9.08
C VAL A 402 -5.28 -29.59 -8.15
N LYS A 403 -4.93 -30.73 -7.58
CA LYS A 403 -5.78 -31.52 -6.66
C LYS A 403 -5.14 -31.73 -5.29
N THR A 404 -3.85 -31.50 -5.18
CA THR A 404 -3.08 -31.66 -3.95
C THR A 404 -2.16 -30.48 -3.72
N LEU A 405 -1.75 -30.28 -2.47
CA LEU A 405 -0.80 -29.23 -2.11
C LEU A 405 0.58 -29.44 -2.77
N ASP A 406 1.01 -30.69 -2.91
CA ASP A 406 2.29 -31.02 -3.56
C ASP A 406 2.26 -30.70 -5.06
N GLU A 407 1.14 -30.87 -5.73
CA GLU A 407 0.97 -30.44 -7.12
C GLU A 407 1.10 -28.92 -7.25
N VAL A 408 0.62 -28.12 -6.27
CA VAL A 408 0.83 -26.67 -6.28
C VAL A 408 2.31 -26.34 -6.22
N PHE A 409 3.06 -26.95 -5.30
CA PHE A 409 4.50 -26.71 -5.19
C PHE A 409 5.27 -27.21 -6.42
N ASN A 410 4.84 -28.32 -7.03
CA ASN A 410 5.41 -28.78 -8.30
C ASN A 410 5.25 -27.73 -9.42
N LEU A 411 4.06 -27.10 -9.54
CA LEU A 411 3.88 -26.00 -10.50
C LEU A 411 4.80 -24.81 -10.25
N LEU A 412 5.14 -24.55 -8.99
CA LEU A 412 5.99 -23.42 -8.62
C LEU A 412 7.48 -23.69 -8.90
N THR A 413 7.91 -24.97 -8.89
CA THR A 413 9.35 -25.34 -8.92
C THR A 413 9.79 -26.03 -10.20
N ASP A 414 8.91 -26.71 -10.93
CA ASP A 414 9.28 -27.46 -12.14
C ASP A 414 9.44 -26.52 -13.35
N SER A 415 10.62 -26.52 -13.93
CA SER A 415 11.00 -25.69 -15.08
C SER A 415 10.22 -26.00 -16.37
N GLN A 416 9.44 -27.07 -16.46
CA GLN A 416 8.54 -27.30 -17.58
C GLN A 416 7.40 -26.28 -17.66
N TYR A 417 7.00 -25.68 -16.53
CA TYR A 417 5.92 -24.71 -16.48
C TYR A 417 6.41 -23.28 -16.73
N ARG A 418 5.71 -22.58 -17.63
CA ARG A 418 6.12 -21.27 -18.16
C ARG A 418 6.34 -20.21 -17.09
N TYR A 419 5.58 -20.25 -16.01
CA TYR A 419 5.60 -19.24 -14.94
C TYR A 419 6.05 -19.83 -13.61
N SER A 420 6.75 -20.97 -13.61
CA SER A 420 7.44 -21.48 -12.43
C SER A 420 8.58 -20.57 -12.01
N LEU A 421 9.03 -20.67 -10.77
CA LEU A 421 10.11 -19.83 -10.25
C LEU A 421 11.40 -19.90 -11.10
N PRO A 422 11.92 -21.08 -11.52
CA PRO A 422 13.08 -21.15 -12.40
C PRO A 422 12.90 -20.37 -13.71
N LYS A 423 11.71 -20.48 -14.35
CA LYS A 423 11.43 -19.76 -15.59
C LYS A 423 11.32 -18.25 -15.39
N VAL A 424 10.71 -17.83 -14.27
CA VAL A 424 10.63 -16.40 -13.95
C VAL A 424 12.01 -15.81 -13.70
N LEU A 425 12.92 -16.55 -13.06
CA LEU A 425 14.32 -16.13 -12.89
C LEU A 425 15.05 -16.01 -14.25
N ASP A 426 14.75 -16.88 -15.22
CA ASP A 426 15.30 -16.72 -16.58
C ASP A 426 14.75 -15.48 -17.30
N TYR A 427 13.46 -15.16 -17.15
CA TYR A 427 12.91 -13.91 -17.68
C TYR A 427 13.54 -12.67 -17.03
N ILE A 428 13.79 -12.69 -15.71
CA ILE A 428 14.49 -11.61 -15.01
C ILE A 428 15.88 -11.38 -15.61
N LYS A 429 16.66 -12.45 -15.85
CA LYS A 429 17.98 -12.36 -16.52
C LYS A 429 17.86 -11.77 -17.93
N ALA A 430 16.86 -12.20 -18.72
CA ALA A 430 16.62 -11.65 -20.04
C ALA A 430 16.27 -10.15 -20.01
N GLN A 431 15.47 -9.70 -19.03
CA GLN A 431 15.19 -8.28 -18.83
C GLN A 431 16.45 -7.51 -18.42
N LYS A 432 17.31 -8.11 -17.58
CA LYS A 432 18.58 -7.48 -17.19
C LYS A 432 19.50 -7.23 -18.39
N VAL A 433 19.57 -8.16 -19.33
CA VAL A 433 20.32 -7.95 -20.57
C VAL A 433 19.81 -6.72 -21.35
N ILE A 434 18.50 -6.52 -21.40
CA ILE A 434 17.91 -5.35 -22.06
C ILE A 434 18.25 -4.06 -21.29
N THR A 435 18.05 -4.06 -19.97
CA THR A 435 18.33 -2.85 -19.16
C THR A 435 19.81 -2.47 -19.22
N ASP A 436 20.73 -3.43 -19.24
CA ASP A 436 22.18 -3.19 -19.40
C ASP A 436 22.52 -2.58 -20.76
N LYS A 437 21.90 -3.09 -21.83
CA LYS A 437 22.06 -2.55 -23.18
C LYS A 437 21.73 -1.05 -23.26
N TYR A 438 20.69 -0.62 -22.51
CA TYR A 438 20.23 0.76 -22.49
C TYR A 438 20.79 1.60 -21.34
N GLY A 439 21.58 1.02 -20.44
CA GLY A 439 22.22 1.71 -19.31
C GLY A 439 21.22 2.19 -18.26
N VAL A 440 20.09 1.51 -18.09
CA VAL A 440 19.08 1.80 -17.06
C VAL A 440 19.06 0.71 -15.99
N GLN A 441 18.70 1.05 -14.76
CA GLN A 441 18.62 0.09 -13.66
C GLN A 441 17.41 -0.85 -13.84
N LEU A 442 17.56 -2.15 -13.55
CA LEU A 442 16.42 -3.07 -13.48
C LEU A 442 15.78 -2.97 -12.08
N MET A 443 14.47 -2.71 -12.03
CA MET A 443 13.66 -2.69 -10.82
C MET A 443 12.44 -3.59 -10.95
N ALA A 444 11.76 -3.91 -9.83
CA ALA A 444 10.45 -4.53 -9.85
C ALA A 444 9.41 -3.57 -9.25
N TYR A 445 8.36 -3.24 -10.03
CA TYR A 445 7.24 -2.43 -9.54
C TYR A 445 6.28 -3.27 -8.67
N GLU A 446 6.20 -4.57 -8.91
CA GLU A 446 5.45 -5.58 -8.19
C GLU A 446 6.17 -6.92 -8.29
N GLY A 447 5.77 -7.90 -7.47
CA GLY A 447 6.23 -9.28 -7.63
C GLY A 447 5.96 -10.14 -6.40
N GLY A 448 6.13 -11.43 -6.61
CA GLY A 448 5.90 -12.48 -5.63
C GLY A 448 5.24 -13.71 -6.24
N GLN A 449 4.55 -14.52 -5.43
CA GLN A 449 3.73 -15.61 -5.95
C GLN A 449 2.45 -15.07 -6.61
N GLY A 450 1.99 -15.72 -7.67
CA GLY A 450 0.80 -15.36 -8.45
C GLY A 450 -0.28 -16.45 -8.44
N LEU A 451 -0.37 -17.25 -7.38
CA LEU A 451 -1.33 -18.35 -7.26
C LEU A 451 -2.77 -17.84 -7.19
N VAL A 452 -3.48 -17.89 -8.30
CA VAL A 452 -4.88 -17.49 -8.40
C VAL A 452 -5.57 -18.21 -9.57
N ASP A 453 -6.83 -18.63 -9.38
CA ASP A 453 -7.71 -19.01 -10.49
C ASP A 453 -8.87 -18.00 -10.60
N PHE A 454 -8.78 -17.11 -11.57
CA PHE A 454 -9.78 -16.07 -11.83
C PHE A 454 -11.17 -16.62 -12.28
N LYS A 455 -11.30 -17.92 -12.53
CA LYS A 455 -12.56 -18.55 -12.94
C LYS A 455 -13.38 -19.09 -11.77
N THR A 456 -12.80 -19.18 -10.59
CA THR A 456 -13.55 -19.60 -9.40
C THR A 456 -14.57 -18.54 -8.98
N THR A 457 -15.73 -18.99 -8.49
CA THR A 457 -16.85 -18.12 -8.10
C THR A 457 -16.98 -17.96 -6.59
N SER A 458 -16.41 -18.89 -5.79
CA SER A 458 -16.41 -18.82 -4.33
C SER A 458 -15.02 -19.11 -3.75
N HIS A 459 -14.84 -18.76 -2.46
CA HIS A 459 -13.60 -19.03 -1.72
C HIS A 459 -13.34 -20.50 -1.48
N GLU A 460 -14.41 -21.30 -1.34
CA GLU A 460 -14.37 -22.73 -1.05
C GLU A 460 -14.20 -23.58 -2.31
N GLN A 461 -14.38 -22.99 -3.49
CA GLN A 461 -14.24 -23.69 -4.76
C GLN A 461 -12.79 -24.06 -5.03
N MET A 462 -12.55 -25.33 -5.38
CA MET A 462 -11.21 -25.76 -5.82
C MET A 462 -10.77 -24.99 -7.06
N PRO A 463 -9.48 -24.59 -7.16
CA PRO A 463 -8.38 -24.95 -6.27
C PRO A 463 -8.11 -23.97 -5.08
N ASN A 464 -8.95 -22.95 -4.85
CA ASN A 464 -8.68 -21.90 -3.87
C ASN A 464 -8.21 -22.40 -2.50
N PRO A 465 -8.84 -23.41 -1.86
CA PRO A 465 -8.37 -23.93 -0.57
C PRO A 465 -6.90 -24.40 -0.60
N LEU A 466 -6.47 -25.03 -1.71
CA LEU A 466 -5.07 -25.46 -1.88
C LEU A 466 -4.12 -24.27 -2.09
N LEU A 467 -4.58 -23.24 -2.83
CA LEU A 467 -3.78 -22.03 -3.07
C LEU A 467 -3.59 -21.24 -1.76
N TYR A 468 -4.61 -21.19 -0.89
CA TYR A 468 -4.48 -20.59 0.44
C TYR A 468 -3.55 -21.41 1.33
N ALA A 469 -3.70 -22.74 1.33
CA ALA A 469 -2.83 -23.63 2.08
C ALA A 469 -1.35 -23.50 1.66
N ALA A 470 -1.08 -23.41 0.35
CA ALA A 470 0.28 -23.21 -0.15
C ALA A 470 0.91 -21.89 0.35
N ASN A 471 0.11 -20.82 0.47
CA ASN A 471 0.58 -19.54 0.99
C ASN A 471 0.84 -19.52 2.51
N ARG A 472 0.34 -20.54 3.24
CA ARG A 472 0.56 -20.75 4.68
C ARG A 472 1.61 -21.83 4.97
N ASP A 473 1.99 -22.61 3.97
CA ASP A 473 2.98 -23.69 4.09
C ASP A 473 4.41 -23.13 4.19
N ALA A 474 5.25 -23.74 5.00
CA ALA A 474 6.63 -23.31 5.21
C ALA A 474 7.46 -23.29 3.90
N ARG A 475 7.15 -24.18 2.94
CA ARG A 475 7.82 -24.26 1.64
C ARG A 475 7.71 -22.94 0.85
N ILE A 476 6.66 -22.14 1.06
CA ILE A 476 6.56 -20.85 0.36
C ILE A 476 7.66 -19.88 0.81
N ALA A 477 8.12 -19.97 2.06
CA ALA A 477 9.23 -19.15 2.56
C ALA A 477 10.54 -19.49 1.85
N GLU A 478 10.80 -20.78 1.58
CA GLU A 478 11.96 -21.24 0.83
C GLU A 478 11.96 -20.68 -0.61
N LEU A 479 10.79 -20.72 -1.26
CA LEU A 479 10.63 -20.15 -2.61
C LEU A 479 10.82 -18.63 -2.63
N TYR A 480 10.35 -17.90 -1.62
CA TYR A 480 10.60 -16.46 -1.53
C TYR A 480 12.09 -16.16 -1.29
N ALA A 481 12.78 -16.95 -0.50
CA ALA A 481 14.23 -16.82 -0.30
C ALA A 481 15.00 -17.08 -1.62
N GLU A 482 14.66 -18.15 -2.35
CA GLU A 482 15.24 -18.46 -3.66
C GLU A 482 14.96 -17.33 -4.67
N PHE A 483 13.72 -16.87 -4.74
CA PHE A 483 13.28 -15.81 -5.63
C PHE A 483 14.05 -14.50 -5.42
N LEU A 484 14.16 -14.05 -4.18
CA LEU A 484 14.86 -12.80 -3.84
C LEU A 484 16.38 -12.91 -4.04
N ASN A 485 16.97 -14.07 -3.71
CA ASN A 485 18.38 -14.32 -4.02
C ASN A 485 18.61 -14.32 -5.55
N GLY A 486 17.74 -14.96 -6.32
CA GLY A 486 17.80 -14.96 -7.77
C GLY A 486 17.66 -13.57 -8.40
N TRP A 487 16.76 -12.73 -7.84
CA TRP A 487 16.62 -11.31 -8.20
C TRP A 487 17.93 -10.55 -8.00
N LYS A 488 18.51 -10.64 -6.81
CA LYS A 488 19.78 -9.99 -6.47
C LYS A 488 20.93 -10.48 -7.36
N GLN A 489 21.05 -11.81 -7.54
CA GLN A 489 22.09 -12.42 -8.38
C GLN A 489 21.97 -12.02 -9.86
N ALA A 490 20.75 -11.82 -10.37
CA ALA A 490 20.52 -11.31 -11.71
C ALA A 490 20.87 -9.81 -11.86
N GLY A 491 21.23 -9.11 -10.79
CA GLY A 491 21.56 -7.67 -10.81
C GLY A 491 20.32 -6.77 -10.74
N GLY A 492 19.21 -7.28 -10.21
CA GLY A 492 18.02 -6.45 -9.90
C GLY A 492 18.29 -5.49 -8.76
N GLY A 493 17.77 -4.27 -8.85
CA GLY A 493 17.80 -3.24 -7.82
C GLY A 493 16.59 -3.31 -6.87
N LEU A 494 15.94 -2.16 -6.63
CA LEU A 494 14.74 -2.09 -5.77
C LEU A 494 13.65 -3.06 -6.24
N PHE A 495 13.17 -3.90 -5.30
CA PHE A 495 12.07 -4.82 -5.52
C PHE A 495 10.87 -4.43 -4.63
N MET A 496 9.74 -4.08 -5.25
CA MET A 496 8.50 -3.76 -4.55
C MET A 496 7.64 -5.01 -4.41
N HIS A 497 7.49 -5.54 -3.19
CA HIS A 497 6.61 -6.68 -2.95
C HIS A 497 5.14 -6.33 -3.18
N TYR A 498 4.40 -7.21 -3.78
CA TYR A 498 2.95 -7.15 -3.85
C TYR A 498 2.34 -8.24 -2.97
N THR A 499 1.77 -7.91 -1.80
CA THR A 499 1.44 -6.59 -1.30
C THR A 499 1.45 -6.56 0.24
N SER A 500 1.15 -5.41 0.86
CA SER A 500 0.91 -5.23 2.30
C SER A 500 -0.13 -6.23 2.82
N PRO A 501 -0.38 -6.36 4.14
CA PRO A 501 -1.27 -7.39 4.68
C PRO A 501 -2.63 -7.38 3.98
N ARG A 502 -3.04 -8.54 3.43
CA ARG A 502 -4.28 -8.71 2.68
C ARG A 502 -4.81 -10.13 2.85
N THR A 503 -6.07 -10.25 3.25
CA THR A 503 -6.75 -11.55 3.42
C THR A 503 -6.70 -12.35 2.12
N TYR A 504 -6.41 -13.66 2.23
CA TYR A 504 -6.39 -14.55 1.09
C TYR A 504 -7.80 -14.80 0.57
N GLN A 505 -8.00 -14.65 -0.72
CA GLN A 505 -9.31 -14.71 -1.37
C GLN A 505 -9.20 -15.26 -2.79
N LYS A 506 -10.37 -15.58 -3.38
CA LYS A 506 -10.45 -16.09 -4.77
C LYS A 506 -9.81 -15.15 -5.82
N TYR A 507 -9.59 -13.90 -5.49
CA TYR A 507 -8.90 -12.93 -6.36
C TYR A 507 -7.37 -12.94 -6.19
N GLY A 508 -6.86 -13.83 -5.35
CA GLY A 508 -5.44 -14.05 -5.08
C GLY A 508 -5.07 -13.94 -3.61
N SER A 509 -3.95 -14.57 -3.26
CA SER A 509 -3.36 -14.58 -1.92
C SER A 509 -2.15 -13.64 -1.87
N TRP A 510 -2.35 -12.39 -2.29
CA TRP A 510 -1.27 -11.42 -2.55
C TRP A 510 -0.59 -10.92 -1.29
N GLY A 511 -1.32 -10.77 -0.18
CA GLY A 511 -0.77 -10.27 1.08
C GLY A 511 0.45 -11.05 1.55
N THR A 512 1.49 -10.37 1.95
CA THR A 512 2.66 -10.98 2.62
C THR A 512 2.30 -11.50 4.01
N LYS A 513 1.26 -10.90 4.63
CA LYS A 513 0.49 -11.38 5.78
C LYS A 513 -0.98 -11.41 5.40
N GLU A 514 -1.82 -12.15 6.11
CA GLU A 514 -3.27 -12.16 5.87
C GLU A 514 -3.98 -10.97 6.54
N TYR A 515 -3.45 -10.47 7.65
CA TYR A 515 -3.92 -9.27 8.34
C TYR A 515 -2.78 -8.62 9.13
N VAL A 516 -2.91 -7.35 9.43
CA VAL A 516 -1.81 -6.53 9.94
C VAL A 516 -1.20 -7.04 11.24
N THR A 517 -2.04 -7.53 12.16
CA THR A 517 -1.64 -8.06 13.46
C THR A 517 -1.33 -9.57 13.47
N GLN A 518 -1.38 -10.26 12.31
CA GLN A 518 -1.04 -11.68 12.22
C GLN A 518 0.35 -11.94 12.82
N PRO A 519 0.51 -12.95 13.70
CA PRO A 519 1.82 -13.31 14.25
C PRO A 519 2.83 -13.63 13.14
N LEU A 520 4.10 -13.25 13.35
CA LEU A 520 5.14 -13.50 12.36
C LEU A 520 5.34 -14.99 12.08
N ALA A 521 5.18 -15.85 13.09
CA ALA A 521 5.29 -17.30 12.95
C ALA A 521 4.25 -17.90 11.99
N ASP A 522 3.10 -17.23 11.82
CA ASP A 522 2.01 -17.69 10.94
C ASP A 522 2.07 -17.03 9.55
N ALA A 523 3.12 -16.24 9.26
CA ALA A 523 3.27 -15.46 8.03
C ALA A 523 4.57 -15.81 7.29
N PRO A 524 4.70 -17.02 6.70
CA PRO A 524 5.95 -17.52 6.14
C PRO A 524 6.53 -16.63 5.03
N LYS A 525 5.70 -16.04 4.18
CA LYS A 525 6.16 -15.08 3.15
C LYS A 525 6.82 -13.85 3.77
N TYR A 526 6.16 -13.23 4.75
CA TYR A 526 6.68 -12.04 5.42
C TYR A 526 7.95 -12.34 6.20
N GLN A 527 7.99 -13.49 6.87
CA GLN A 527 9.20 -13.96 7.57
C GLN A 527 10.38 -14.12 6.61
N ALA A 528 10.17 -14.73 5.44
CA ALA A 528 11.21 -14.88 4.42
C ALA A 528 11.74 -13.53 3.91
N ILE A 529 10.85 -12.55 3.70
CA ILE A 529 11.21 -11.19 3.28
C ILE A 529 12.08 -10.50 4.35
N LEU A 530 11.69 -10.57 5.63
CA LEU A 530 12.46 -9.97 6.73
C LEU A 530 13.82 -10.65 6.89
N ASN A 531 13.88 -11.98 6.84
CA ASN A 531 15.13 -12.74 6.91
C ASN A 531 16.07 -12.39 5.75
N PHE A 532 15.52 -12.25 4.53
CA PHE A 532 16.29 -11.84 3.37
C PHE A 532 16.88 -10.44 3.56
N MET A 533 16.09 -9.47 4.00
CA MET A 533 16.57 -8.09 4.25
C MET A 533 17.65 -8.06 5.31
N GLN A 534 17.50 -8.81 6.40
CA GLN A 534 18.49 -8.89 7.46
C GLN A 534 19.83 -9.46 6.97
N GLY A 535 19.80 -10.48 6.11
CA GLY A 535 21.00 -11.09 5.52
C GLY A 535 21.57 -10.36 4.31
N ASN A 536 20.83 -9.40 3.76
CA ASN A 536 21.20 -8.69 2.54
C ASN A 536 20.94 -7.18 2.72
N PRO A 537 21.78 -6.47 3.45
CA PRO A 537 21.70 -5.01 3.49
C PRO A 537 21.88 -4.47 2.08
N CYS A 538 21.67 -3.18 1.93
CA CYS A 538 21.74 -2.46 0.67
C CYS A 538 22.78 -3.00 -0.34
N TRP A 539 22.34 -3.38 -1.55
CA TRP A 539 23.20 -3.94 -2.60
C TRP A 539 23.12 -3.20 -3.95
N TRP A 540 22.24 -2.20 -4.07
CA TRP A 540 22.09 -1.39 -5.28
C TRP A 540 22.42 0.08 -4.99
N GLU A 541 22.78 0.82 -6.03
CA GLU A 541 23.26 2.20 -5.91
C GLU A 541 22.21 3.13 -5.29
N HIS A 542 22.60 3.90 -4.28
CA HIS A 542 21.77 4.84 -3.53
C HIS A 542 20.64 4.20 -2.69
N CYS A 543 20.75 2.95 -2.32
CA CYS A 543 19.74 2.33 -1.47
C CYS A 543 19.97 2.66 0.03
N SER A 544 21.20 2.83 0.51
CA SER A 544 21.45 3.33 1.86
C SER A 544 21.11 4.82 2.00
N SER A 545 20.69 5.24 3.16
CA SER A 545 20.46 6.63 3.50
C SER A 545 20.87 6.91 4.94
N ASP A 546 21.37 8.12 5.20
CA ASP A 546 21.74 8.59 6.54
C ASP A 546 20.62 9.40 7.21
N SER A 547 19.48 9.57 6.53
CA SER A 547 18.34 10.34 7.03
C SER A 547 17.57 9.58 8.11
N TYR A 548 17.11 10.30 9.12
CA TYR A 548 16.28 9.77 10.19
C TYR A 548 15.08 10.69 10.46
N VAL A 549 14.03 10.15 11.04
CA VAL A 549 12.87 10.93 11.52
C VAL A 549 12.97 11.08 13.04
N ASP A 550 12.99 12.30 13.53
CA ASP A 550 12.79 12.58 14.95
C ASP A 550 11.29 12.67 15.23
N TYR A 551 10.75 11.62 15.85
CA TYR A 551 9.34 11.59 16.20
C TYR A 551 8.92 12.63 17.24
N ASN A 552 9.86 13.22 17.99
CA ASN A 552 9.56 14.34 18.89
C ASN A 552 9.20 15.61 18.10
N ASP A 553 9.79 15.82 16.92
CA ASP A 553 9.46 16.95 16.05
C ASP A 553 8.04 16.86 15.50
N PHE A 554 7.53 15.65 15.32
CA PHE A 554 6.17 15.39 14.88
C PHE A 554 5.07 16.03 15.75
N TRP A 555 5.32 16.19 17.06
CA TRP A 555 4.35 16.77 18.00
C TRP A 555 4.46 18.28 18.13
N LYS A 556 5.49 18.92 17.56
CA LYS A 556 5.75 20.37 17.67
C LYS A 556 4.87 21.23 16.76
N HIS A 557 4.27 20.63 15.76
CA HIS A 557 3.41 21.27 14.74
C HIS A 557 2.00 20.70 14.80
#